data_8cef626227d84603472bdef2e2794840
#
_entry.id   8cef626227d84603472bdef2e2794840
#
_cell.length_a   1.000
_cell.length_b   1.000
_cell.length_c   1.000
_cell.angle_alpha   90.00
_cell.angle_beta   90.00
_cell.angle_gamma   90.00
#
_symmetry.space_group_name_H-M   'P 1'
#
loop_
_entity.id
_entity.type
_entity.pdbx_description
1 polymer ?
#
loop_
_entity_poly.entity_id
_entity_poly.type
_entity_poly.pdbx_seq_one_letter_code
_entity_poly.pdbx_strand_id
1 'polypeptide(L)'
;MHSRSTTLRPTLRALFALATIAVLASSPLTSRAADEDGVALAIVYDTSGSMKDPVRTADGRQAAKWIIGNRAVEQIVSRVERFATNATPKKTIHAGLYVFRGTGAAEAVKFGPFQPQAMRDWVKSYRGPDSGTPLGVTIETASRALMNSKFTAKHILVVTDGINTSGPDPVVVVPKINKASESKGSPIFIHFVAFDIDAKVFAPLKKLGVTVVGAADEKQLGQQLEFIVEEKILLEKEPAK
;
A
#
# COMPACT_ATOMS: atom_id res chain seq x y z
N MET A 1 89.19 -65.34 -6.35
CA MET A 1 88.19 -66.10 -7.07
C MET A 1 86.85 -65.46 -6.74
N HIS A 2 86.22 -64.96 -7.76
CA HIS A 2 84.82 -64.47 -7.92
C HIS A 2 84.15 -63.61 -6.83
N SER A 3 84.35 -62.33 -6.98
CA SER A 3 83.53 -61.28 -6.43
C SER A 3 82.22 -61.17 -7.23
N ARG A 4 81.11 -61.11 -6.55
CA ARG A 4 79.83 -60.67 -7.14
C ARG A 4 79.34 -59.42 -6.44
N SER A 5 79.49 -58.30 -7.09
CA SER A 5 78.86 -57.01 -6.71
C SER A 5 77.37 -57.03 -7.01
N THR A 6 76.62 -56.74 -5.99
CA THR A 6 75.13 -56.55 -6.11
C THR A 6 74.83 -55.08 -6.03
N THR A 7 74.40 -54.53 -7.15
CA THR A 7 73.96 -53.15 -7.27
C THR A 7 72.53 -52.98 -6.73
N LEU A 8 72.35 -52.12 -5.72
CA LEU A 8 71.08 -51.68 -5.25
C LEU A 8 70.51 -50.62 -6.21
N ARG A 9 69.30 -50.88 -6.66
CA ARG A 9 68.46 -49.84 -7.38
C ARG A 9 67.69 -49.02 -6.40
N PRO A 10 67.62 -47.66 -6.51
CA PRO A 10 66.75 -46.85 -5.69
C PRO A 10 65.34 -46.85 -6.28
N THR A 11 64.37 -47.21 -5.45
CA THR A 11 62.90 -47.08 -5.77
C THR A 11 62.42 -45.63 -5.66
N LEU A 12 62.03 -45.13 -6.78
CA LEU A 12 61.44 -43.81 -6.91
C LEU A 12 59.97 -43.80 -6.32
N ARG A 13 59.79 -43.23 -5.13
CA ARG A 13 58.47 -43.02 -4.54
C ARG A 13 57.83 -41.77 -5.18
N ALA A 14 56.82 -41.98 -6.04
CA ALA A 14 55.98 -40.95 -6.57
C ALA A 14 55.08 -40.45 -5.47
N LEU A 15 55.21 -39.16 -5.06
CA LEU A 15 54.29 -38.41 -4.21
C LEU A 15 53.16 -37.90 -5.11
N PHE A 16 51.98 -38.50 -4.99
CA PHE A 16 50.74 -37.94 -5.51
C PHE A 16 50.27 -36.83 -4.55
N ALA A 17 50.51 -35.57 -4.91
CA ALA A 17 49.88 -34.43 -4.25
C ALA A 17 48.41 -34.31 -4.73
N LEU A 18 47.45 -34.65 -3.86
CA LEU A 18 46.03 -34.43 -4.08
C LEU A 18 45.73 -32.95 -3.89
N ALA A 19 45.61 -32.20 -4.98
CA ALA A 19 45.12 -30.81 -4.95
C ALA A 19 43.60 -30.84 -4.83
N THR A 20 43.08 -30.66 -3.63
CA THR A 20 41.65 -30.41 -3.36
C THR A 20 41.32 -28.98 -3.78
N ILE A 21 40.71 -28.83 -4.95
CA ILE A 21 40.13 -27.55 -5.40
C ILE A 21 38.84 -27.37 -4.61
N ALA A 22 38.88 -26.51 -3.57
CA ALA A 22 37.68 -26.02 -2.90
C ALA A 22 36.97 -25.03 -3.84
N VAL A 23 35.95 -25.50 -4.55
CA VAL A 23 35.01 -24.63 -5.26
C VAL A 23 34.17 -23.92 -4.21
N LEU A 24 34.57 -22.70 -3.86
CA LEU A 24 33.71 -21.74 -3.13
C LEU A 24 32.51 -21.39 -4.02
N ALA A 25 31.41 -22.10 -3.79
CA ALA A 25 30.13 -21.72 -4.34
C ALA A 25 29.74 -20.34 -3.75
N SER A 26 30.13 -19.27 -4.45
CA SER A 26 29.60 -17.93 -4.20
C SER A 26 28.12 -17.93 -4.60
N SER A 27 27.25 -18.30 -3.65
CA SER A 27 25.83 -18.04 -3.76
C SER A 27 25.68 -16.55 -3.96
N PRO A 28 24.99 -16.07 -5.03
CA PRO A 28 24.68 -14.66 -5.13
C PRO A 28 23.82 -14.33 -3.91
N LEU A 29 24.36 -13.53 -2.99
CA LEU A 29 23.57 -12.82 -2.01
C LEU A 29 22.63 -11.94 -2.83
N THR A 30 21.41 -12.42 -3.06
CA THR A 30 20.31 -11.56 -3.50
C THR A 30 20.14 -10.51 -2.42
N SER A 31 20.79 -9.37 -2.62
CA SER A 31 20.59 -8.18 -1.81
C SER A 31 19.11 -7.84 -1.93
N ARG A 32 18.31 -8.30 -0.96
CA ARG A 32 16.97 -7.76 -0.76
C ARG A 32 17.19 -6.27 -0.55
N ALA A 33 16.68 -5.45 -1.47
CA ALA A 33 16.71 -4.01 -1.31
C ALA A 33 16.24 -3.71 0.11
N ALA A 34 17.07 -3.01 0.89
CA ALA A 34 16.72 -2.66 2.25
C ALA A 34 15.39 -1.90 2.22
N ASP A 35 14.43 -2.36 3.03
CA ASP A 35 13.18 -1.65 3.19
C ASP A 35 13.51 -0.24 3.71
N GLU A 36 13.02 0.79 3.00
CA GLU A 36 13.28 2.18 3.34
C GLU A 36 12.24 2.67 4.36
N ASP A 37 12.69 3.39 5.39
CA ASP A 37 11.79 4.07 6.33
C ASP A 37 10.99 5.14 5.58
N GLY A 38 9.69 4.92 5.47
CA GLY A 38 8.79 5.79 4.73
C GLY A 38 7.38 5.23 4.68
N VAL A 39 6.47 6.04 4.16
CA VAL A 39 5.04 5.71 4.04
C VAL A 39 4.64 5.67 2.57
N ALA A 40 4.05 4.55 2.15
CA ALA A 40 3.37 4.39 0.87
C ALA A 40 1.86 4.45 1.08
N LEU A 41 1.20 5.48 0.60
CA LEU A 41 -0.24 5.73 0.76
C LEU A 41 -0.96 5.73 -0.59
N ALA A 42 -1.91 4.82 -0.79
CA ALA A 42 -2.86 4.89 -1.88
C ALA A 42 -4.22 5.36 -1.36
N ILE A 43 -4.73 6.47 -1.87
CA ILE A 43 -6.06 6.99 -1.56
C ILE A 43 -7.00 6.48 -2.65
N VAL A 44 -8.01 5.72 -2.27
CA VAL A 44 -9.12 5.28 -3.14
C VAL A 44 -10.33 6.14 -2.82
N TYR A 45 -10.71 7.00 -3.76
CA TYR A 45 -11.82 7.92 -3.61
C TYR A 45 -12.98 7.52 -4.52
N ASP A 46 -14.14 7.36 -3.91
CA ASP A 46 -15.37 6.98 -4.58
C ASP A 46 -15.88 8.10 -5.48
N THR A 47 -16.02 7.81 -6.76
CA THR A 47 -16.59 8.68 -7.79
C THR A 47 -17.82 8.07 -8.43
N SER A 48 -18.51 7.15 -7.72
CA SER A 48 -19.77 6.53 -8.16
C SER A 48 -20.96 7.49 -8.14
N GLY A 49 -21.99 7.12 -8.86
CA GLY A 49 -23.20 7.96 -9.02
C GLY A 49 -23.89 8.36 -7.72
N SER A 50 -23.86 7.48 -6.68
CA SER A 50 -24.42 7.73 -5.34
C SER A 50 -23.76 8.90 -4.62
N MET A 51 -22.52 9.23 -4.97
CA MET A 51 -21.84 10.41 -4.42
C MET A 51 -22.51 11.75 -4.83
N LYS A 52 -23.52 11.76 -5.72
CA LYS A 52 -24.38 12.93 -6.00
C LYS A 52 -25.40 13.20 -4.92
N ASP A 53 -25.74 12.19 -4.12
CA ASP A 53 -26.77 12.31 -3.09
C ASP A 53 -26.37 13.33 -2.02
N PRO A 54 -27.35 14.06 -1.48
CA PRO A 54 -27.09 15.06 -0.45
C PRO A 54 -26.82 14.40 0.90
N VAL A 55 -25.87 14.96 1.65
CA VAL A 55 -25.59 14.60 3.05
C VAL A 55 -25.37 15.87 3.87
N ARG A 56 -25.48 15.76 5.19
CA ARG A 56 -25.32 16.92 6.10
C ARG A 56 -23.87 17.40 6.12
N THR A 57 -23.69 18.70 5.92
CA THR A 57 -22.42 19.42 6.08
C THR A 57 -22.12 19.71 7.55
N ALA A 58 -20.87 20.10 7.85
CA ALA A 58 -20.43 20.42 9.20
C ALA A 58 -21.20 21.59 9.84
N ASP A 59 -21.73 22.51 9.04
CA ASP A 59 -22.56 23.64 9.47
C ASP A 59 -24.08 23.33 9.47
N GLY A 60 -24.47 22.07 9.26
CA GLY A 60 -25.84 21.58 9.33
C GLY A 60 -26.63 21.70 8.04
N ARG A 61 -26.09 22.28 6.98
CA ARG A 61 -26.69 22.34 5.65
C ARG A 61 -26.64 21.01 4.92
N GLN A 62 -27.05 20.97 3.67
CA GLN A 62 -26.92 19.82 2.78
C GLN A 62 -25.97 20.14 1.63
N ALA A 63 -25.13 19.19 1.25
CA ALA A 63 -24.33 19.24 0.05
C ALA A 63 -24.21 17.85 -0.55
N ALA A 64 -23.95 17.73 -1.84
CA ALA A 64 -23.66 16.45 -2.46
C ALA A 64 -22.40 15.82 -1.82
N LYS A 65 -22.43 14.50 -1.58
CA LYS A 65 -21.33 13.75 -0.95
C LYS A 65 -19.98 13.99 -1.64
N TRP A 66 -19.96 14.10 -2.98
CA TRP A 66 -18.71 14.35 -3.70
C TRP A 66 -18.07 15.70 -3.39
N ILE A 67 -18.88 16.74 -3.08
CA ILE A 67 -18.37 18.06 -2.66
C ILE A 67 -17.66 17.91 -1.31
N ILE A 68 -18.27 17.17 -0.39
CA ILE A 68 -17.70 16.86 0.92
C ILE A 68 -16.49 15.95 0.78
N GLY A 69 -16.59 14.92 -0.09
CA GLY A 69 -15.48 14.02 -0.39
C GLY A 69 -14.26 14.75 -0.96
N ASN A 70 -14.46 15.74 -1.82
CA ASN A 70 -13.37 16.60 -2.31
C ASN A 70 -12.67 17.34 -1.17
N ARG A 71 -13.43 17.91 -0.23
CA ARG A 71 -12.88 18.54 0.99
C ARG A 71 -12.14 17.51 1.85
N ALA A 72 -12.66 16.29 1.92
CA ALA A 72 -12.00 15.20 2.62
C ALA A 72 -10.63 14.84 2.01
N VAL A 73 -10.53 14.76 0.67
CA VAL A 73 -9.24 14.57 -0.01
C VAL A 73 -8.28 15.72 0.31
N GLU A 74 -8.75 16.98 0.28
CA GLU A 74 -7.93 18.14 0.66
C GLU A 74 -7.47 18.09 2.13
N GLN A 75 -8.30 17.60 3.04
CA GLN A 75 -7.93 17.40 4.45
C GLN A 75 -6.83 16.31 4.59
N ILE A 76 -6.98 15.18 3.89
CA ILE A 76 -5.96 14.13 3.86
C ILE A 76 -4.64 14.70 3.34
N VAL A 77 -4.66 15.40 2.21
CA VAL A 77 -3.47 16.02 1.60
C VAL A 77 -2.79 16.98 2.59
N SER A 78 -3.57 17.84 3.25
CA SER A 78 -3.03 18.82 4.21
C SER A 78 -2.42 18.17 5.45
N ARG A 79 -2.99 17.05 5.94
CA ARG A 79 -2.43 16.29 7.07
C ARG A 79 -1.13 15.61 6.71
N VAL A 80 -1.10 14.93 5.55
CA VAL A 80 0.11 14.26 5.04
C VAL A 80 1.22 15.27 4.79
N GLU A 81 0.92 16.44 4.21
CA GLU A 81 1.88 17.51 3.96
C GLU A 81 2.47 18.08 5.27
N ARG A 82 1.60 18.34 6.27
CA ARG A 82 2.02 18.79 7.59
C ARG A 82 2.94 17.78 8.27
N PHE A 83 2.59 16.50 8.19
CA PHE A 83 3.43 15.44 8.74
C PHE A 83 4.78 15.36 8.03
N ALA A 84 4.81 15.35 6.70
CA ALA A 84 6.04 15.32 5.91
C ALA A 84 6.98 16.50 6.22
N THR A 85 6.41 17.66 6.59
CA THR A 85 7.17 18.86 6.93
C THR A 85 7.71 18.83 8.36
N ASN A 86 6.90 18.31 9.33
CA ASN A 86 7.16 18.45 10.77
C ASN A 86 7.74 17.19 11.42
N ALA A 87 7.71 16.03 10.76
CA ALA A 87 8.23 14.78 11.31
C ALA A 87 9.75 14.88 11.61
N THR A 88 10.15 14.37 12.77
CA THR A 88 11.54 14.27 13.16
C THR A 88 11.81 12.86 13.69
N PRO A 89 12.65 12.04 13.01
CA PRO A 89 13.30 12.32 11.71
C PRO A 89 12.30 12.49 10.56
N LYS A 90 12.71 13.17 9.48
CA LYS A 90 11.87 13.31 8.29
C LYS A 90 11.58 11.95 7.68
N LYS A 91 10.29 11.68 7.42
CA LYS A 91 9.86 10.47 6.71
C LYS A 91 9.57 10.76 5.25
N THR A 92 10.04 9.90 4.37
CA THR A 92 9.71 9.96 2.94
C THR A 92 8.29 9.44 2.73
N ILE A 93 7.48 10.19 1.98
CA ILE A 93 6.11 9.79 1.67
C ILE A 93 5.95 9.66 0.16
N HIS A 94 5.45 8.50 -0.28
CA HIS A 94 4.89 8.32 -1.61
C HIS A 94 3.39 8.19 -1.49
N ALA A 95 2.67 8.87 -2.39
CA ALA A 95 1.21 8.76 -2.41
C ALA A 95 0.67 8.75 -3.85
N GLY A 96 -0.54 8.18 -4.01
CA GLY A 96 -1.30 8.20 -5.24
C GLY A 96 -2.79 8.33 -4.97
N LEU A 97 -3.54 8.86 -5.93
CA LEU A 97 -5.00 8.99 -5.87
C LEU A 97 -5.63 8.10 -6.95
N TYR A 98 -6.48 7.19 -6.52
CA TYR A 98 -7.21 6.23 -7.36
C TYR A 98 -8.70 6.53 -7.27
N VAL A 99 -9.37 6.52 -8.41
CA VAL A 99 -10.80 6.82 -8.53
C VAL A 99 -11.49 5.78 -9.40
N PHE A 100 -12.81 5.72 -9.31
CA PHE A 100 -13.61 4.87 -10.18
C PHE A 100 -13.72 5.46 -11.58
N ARG A 101 -13.69 4.62 -12.59
CA ARG A 101 -13.88 5.02 -13.99
C ARG A 101 -14.66 3.95 -14.74
N GLY A 102 -15.96 4.21 -14.95
CA GLY A 102 -16.87 3.20 -15.50
C GLY A 102 -16.93 1.98 -14.57
N THR A 103 -16.51 0.82 -15.08
CA THR A 103 -16.41 -0.44 -14.32
C THR A 103 -15.00 -0.77 -13.82
N GLY A 104 -14.07 0.17 -13.96
CA GLY A 104 -12.66 -0.01 -13.63
C GLY A 104 -12.11 1.11 -12.73
N ALA A 105 -10.80 1.12 -12.59
CA ALA A 105 -10.05 2.11 -11.82
C ALA A 105 -9.28 3.08 -12.73
N ALA A 106 -9.11 4.31 -12.28
CA ALA A 106 -8.16 5.25 -12.86
C ALA A 106 -7.21 5.77 -11.78
N GLU A 107 -5.94 5.90 -12.14
CA GLU A 107 -4.93 6.56 -11.33
C GLU A 107 -5.02 8.07 -11.62
N ALA A 108 -5.79 8.78 -10.80
CA ALA A 108 -6.06 10.21 -10.95
C ALA A 108 -4.82 11.06 -10.66
N VAL A 109 -4.03 10.64 -9.66
CA VAL A 109 -2.67 11.13 -9.41
C VAL A 109 -1.76 9.92 -9.29
N LYS A 110 -0.74 9.89 -10.12
CA LYS A 110 0.19 8.76 -10.21
C LYS A 110 0.90 8.52 -8.89
N PHE A 111 0.98 7.24 -8.48
CA PHE A 111 1.71 6.84 -7.29
C PHE A 111 3.21 7.15 -7.45
N GLY A 112 3.76 7.84 -6.48
CA GLY A 112 5.17 8.25 -6.45
C GLY A 112 5.44 9.24 -5.31
N PRO A 113 6.54 9.98 -5.34
CA PRO A 113 6.81 11.03 -4.36
C PRO A 113 5.56 11.90 -4.16
N PHE A 114 5.22 12.16 -2.91
CA PHE A 114 3.98 12.87 -2.57
C PHE A 114 3.89 14.24 -3.25
N GLN A 115 2.84 14.43 -4.03
CA GLN A 115 2.58 15.63 -4.82
C GLN A 115 1.28 16.31 -4.34
N PRO A 116 1.30 17.09 -3.26
CA PRO A 116 0.09 17.68 -2.68
C PRO A 116 -0.63 18.58 -3.68
N GLN A 117 0.11 19.35 -4.49
CA GLN A 117 -0.50 20.25 -5.47
C GLN A 117 -1.23 19.49 -6.59
N ALA A 118 -0.66 18.39 -7.08
CA ALA A 118 -1.34 17.57 -8.11
C ALA A 118 -2.67 16.99 -7.62
N MET A 119 -2.74 16.58 -6.34
CA MET A 119 -4.00 16.11 -5.74
C MET A 119 -5.03 17.25 -5.60
N ARG A 120 -4.60 18.42 -5.15
CA ARG A 120 -5.48 19.62 -5.08
C ARG A 120 -5.98 20.06 -6.45
N ASP A 121 -5.13 20.01 -7.47
CA ASP A 121 -5.50 20.38 -8.84
C ASP A 121 -6.48 19.38 -9.43
N TRP A 122 -6.31 18.09 -9.13
CA TRP A 122 -7.30 17.08 -9.50
C TRP A 122 -8.66 17.38 -8.84
N VAL A 123 -8.70 17.61 -7.52
CA VAL A 123 -9.93 17.96 -6.78
C VAL A 123 -10.63 19.18 -7.40
N LYS A 124 -9.88 20.22 -7.74
CA LYS A 124 -10.42 21.43 -8.40
C LYS A 124 -10.95 21.18 -9.80
N SER A 125 -10.36 20.25 -10.53
CA SER A 125 -10.77 19.89 -11.89
C SER A 125 -11.92 18.90 -11.94
N TYR A 126 -12.19 18.18 -10.85
CA TYR A 126 -13.23 17.15 -10.78
C TYR A 126 -14.63 17.76 -10.89
N ARG A 127 -15.44 17.27 -11.83
CA ARG A 127 -16.73 17.86 -12.20
C ARG A 127 -17.95 17.10 -11.67
N GLY A 128 -17.73 16.00 -10.99
CA GLY A 128 -18.75 15.20 -10.33
C GLY A 128 -18.71 13.72 -10.72
N PRO A 129 -19.41 12.90 -9.94
CA PRO A 129 -19.40 11.45 -10.06
C PRO A 129 -20.29 10.97 -11.22
N ASP A 130 -19.84 9.92 -11.92
CA ASP A 130 -20.56 9.34 -13.06
C ASP A 130 -20.32 7.82 -13.21
N SER A 131 -19.60 7.22 -12.31
CA SER A 131 -19.16 5.81 -12.41
C SER A 131 -20.08 4.85 -11.64
N GLY A 132 -19.92 3.54 -11.92
CA GLY A 132 -20.27 2.50 -10.96
C GLY A 132 -19.30 2.45 -9.78
N THR A 133 -19.38 1.41 -8.95
CA THR A 133 -18.57 1.25 -7.75
C THR A 133 -17.66 0.01 -7.87
N PRO A 134 -16.55 0.05 -8.66
CA PRO A 134 -15.61 -1.06 -8.84
C PRO A 134 -14.56 -1.10 -7.71
N LEU A 135 -15.01 -1.22 -6.46
CA LEU A 135 -14.15 -1.18 -5.28
C LEU A 135 -13.01 -2.19 -5.35
N GLY A 136 -13.31 -3.46 -5.63
CA GLY A 136 -12.29 -4.51 -5.65
C GLY A 136 -11.22 -4.28 -6.72
N VAL A 137 -11.63 -3.86 -7.93
CA VAL A 137 -10.70 -3.52 -9.02
C VAL A 137 -9.78 -2.37 -8.62
N THR A 138 -10.35 -1.35 -7.98
CA THR A 138 -9.59 -0.15 -7.60
C THR A 138 -8.61 -0.44 -6.48
N ILE A 139 -9.02 -1.22 -5.45
CA ILE A 139 -8.14 -1.67 -4.37
C ILE A 139 -7.01 -2.54 -4.93
N GLU A 140 -7.31 -3.47 -5.84
CA GLU A 140 -6.29 -4.30 -6.49
C GLU A 140 -5.30 -3.46 -7.30
N THR A 141 -5.77 -2.45 -8.01
CA THR A 141 -4.92 -1.53 -8.79
C THR A 141 -4.01 -0.72 -7.88
N ALA A 142 -4.54 -0.15 -6.80
CA ALA A 142 -3.79 0.56 -5.78
C ALA A 142 -2.74 -0.34 -5.11
N SER A 143 -3.11 -1.57 -4.75
CA SER A 143 -2.20 -2.52 -4.10
C SER A 143 -0.99 -2.88 -4.95
N ARG A 144 -1.15 -2.99 -6.28
CA ARG A 144 -0.02 -3.26 -7.20
C ARG A 144 1.04 -2.17 -7.14
N ALA A 145 0.65 -0.89 -7.06
CA ALA A 145 1.58 0.21 -6.90
C ALA A 145 2.34 0.13 -5.56
N LEU A 146 1.62 -0.15 -4.48
CA LEU A 146 2.20 -0.30 -3.15
C LEU A 146 3.13 -1.52 -3.03
N MET A 147 2.81 -2.64 -3.69
CA MET A 147 3.67 -3.83 -3.70
C MET A 147 5.03 -3.60 -4.34
N ASN A 148 5.14 -2.61 -5.22
CA ASN A 148 6.38 -2.20 -5.89
C ASN A 148 7.13 -1.11 -5.12
N SER A 149 6.56 -0.56 -4.05
CA SER A 149 7.21 0.39 -3.17
C SER A 149 8.22 -0.30 -2.26
N LYS A 150 9.31 0.37 -1.97
CA LYS A 150 10.35 -0.08 -1.03
C LYS A 150 10.02 0.25 0.43
N PHE A 151 8.99 1.07 0.68
CA PHE A 151 8.67 1.50 2.03
C PHE A 151 8.06 0.37 2.86
N THR A 152 8.34 0.40 4.17
CA THR A 152 7.84 -0.58 5.14
C THR A 152 6.37 -0.37 5.46
N ALA A 153 5.95 0.89 5.68
CA ALA A 153 4.55 1.23 5.95
C ALA A 153 3.77 1.41 4.66
N LYS A 154 2.78 0.54 4.41
CA LYS A 154 1.97 0.52 3.17
C LYS A 154 0.50 0.53 3.50
N HIS A 155 -0.20 1.56 3.05
CA HIS A 155 -1.60 1.78 3.39
C HIS A 155 -2.46 2.07 2.18
N ILE A 156 -3.67 1.50 2.15
CA ILE A 156 -4.76 1.88 1.26
C ILE A 156 -5.85 2.51 2.11
N LEU A 157 -6.18 3.77 1.85
CA LEU A 157 -7.29 4.48 2.47
C LEU A 157 -8.43 4.58 1.47
N VAL A 158 -9.55 3.92 1.77
CA VAL A 158 -10.76 3.92 0.93
C VAL A 158 -11.81 4.83 1.57
N VAL A 159 -12.32 5.79 0.80
CA VAL A 159 -13.47 6.63 1.17
C VAL A 159 -14.58 6.33 0.18
N THR A 160 -15.68 5.71 0.65
CA THR A 160 -16.77 5.23 -0.22
C THR A 160 -18.12 5.36 0.49
N ASP A 161 -19.18 5.65 -0.28
CA ASP A 161 -20.56 5.66 0.16
C ASP A 161 -21.36 4.45 -0.35
N GLY A 162 -20.70 3.47 -1.00
CA GLY A 162 -21.35 2.35 -1.65
C GLY A 162 -20.66 1.01 -1.50
N ILE A 163 -21.40 -0.06 -1.82
CA ILE A 163 -20.89 -1.41 -1.95
C ILE A 163 -20.38 -1.67 -3.37
N ASN A 164 -19.57 -2.71 -3.54
CA ASN A 164 -19.08 -3.10 -4.87
C ASN A 164 -20.22 -3.43 -5.82
N THR A 165 -20.29 -2.76 -6.98
CA THR A 165 -21.32 -2.99 -8.00
C THR A 165 -20.74 -3.59 -9.29
N SER A 166 -19.43 -3.61 -9.45
CA SER A 166 -18.78 -4.17 -10.66
C SER A 166 -17.39 -4.70 -10.35
N GLY A 167 -17.01 -5.73 -11.14
CA GLY A 167 -15.76 -6.45 -10.93
C GLY A 167 -15.74 -7.32 -9.67
N PRO A 168 -14.58 -7.85 -9.27
CA PRO A 168 -14.45 -8.71 -8.11
C PRO A 168 -14.77 -7.95 -6.81
N ASP A 169 -15.45 -8.64 -5.89
CA ASP A 169 -15.75 -8.09 -4.58
C ASP A 169 -14.46 -7.90 -3.74
N PRO A 170 -14.34 -6.81 -2.94
CA PRO A 170 -13.23 -6.62 -2.03
C PRO A 170 -12.97 -7.82 -1.09
N VAL A 171 -14.02 -8.55 -0.68
CA VAL A 171 -13.89 -9.75 0.16
C VAL A 171 -13.07 -10.85 -0.54
N VAL A 172 -13.09 -10.88 -1.87
CA VAL A 172 -12.29 -11.83 -2.67
C VAL A 172 -10.88 -11.29 -2.96
N VAL A 173 -10.76 -9.97 -3.08
CA VAL A 173 -9.50 -9.30 -3.46
C VAL A 173 -8.56 -9.16 -2.26
N VAL A 174 -9.07 -8.74 -1.10
CA VAL A 174 -8.28 -8.47 0.12
C VAL A 174 -7.44 -9.67 0.56
N PRO A 175 -7.96 -10.92 0.64
CA PRO A 175 -7.12 -12.06 1.02
C PRO A 175 -5.95 -12.32 0.08
N LYS A 176 -6.13 -12.04 -1.22
CA LYS A 176 -5.04 -12.19 -2.21
C LYS A 176 -3.95 -11.13 -2.00
N ILE A 177 -4.36 -9.89 -1.70
CA ILE A 177 -3.45 -8.79 -1.38
C ILE A 177 -2.66 -9.11 -0.10
N ASN A 178 -3.36 -9.53 0.97
CA ASN A 178 -2.73 -9.89 2.24
C ASN A 178 -1.67 -10.98 2.02
N LYS A 179 -2.07 -12.10 1.40
CA LYS A 179 -1.14 -13.20 1.10
C LYS A 179 0.06 -12.75 0.27
N ALA A 180 -0.15 -11.94 -0.76
CA ALA A 180 0.93 -11.48 -1.66
C ALA A 180 1.88 -10.49 -0.96
N SER A 181 1.35 -9.58 -0.13
CA SER A 181 2.15 -8.58 0.59
C SER A 181 2.91 -9.20 1.77
N GLU A 182 2.27 -10.10 2.53
CA GLU A 182 2.90 -10.85 3.62
C GLU A 182 4.03 -11.75 3.12
N SER A 183 3.84 -12.44 1.98
CA SER A 183 4.89 -13.28 1.40
C SER A 183 6.14 -12.48 0.99
N LYS A 184 6.00 -11.18 0.77
CA LYS A 184 7.10 -10.23 0.54
C LYS A 184 7.66 -9.64 1.84
N GLY A 185 7.09 -9.97 3.01
CA GLY A 185 7.47 -9.42 4.31
C GLY A 185 7.15 -7.92 4.44
N SER A 186 6.19 -7.42 3.68
CA SER A 186 5.81 -6.00 3.67
C SER A 186 4.29 -5.89 3.50
N PRO A 187 3.51 -6.13 4.58
CA PRO A 187 2.05 -6.16 4.54
C PRO A 187 1.47 -4.82 4.11
N ILE A 188 0.29 -4.88 3.47
CA ILE A 188 -0.48 -3.70 3.09
C ILE A 188 -1.69 -3.62 4.02
N PHE A 189 -1.81 -2.51 4.75
CA PHE A 189 -2.94 -2.24 5.63
C PHE A 189 -4.04 -1.49 4.88
N ILE A 190 -5.28 -1.95 5.02
CA ILE A 190 -6.41 -1.38 4.30
C ILE A 190 -7.38 -0.77 5.30
N HIS A 191 -7.78 0.47 5.05
CA HIS A 191 -8.67 1.25 5.90
C HIS A 191 -9.86 1.76 5.08
N PHE A 192 -11.07 1.52 5.56
CA PHE A 192 -12.32 1.98 4.95
C PHE A 192 -12.97 3.04 5.83
N VAL A 193 -13.33 4.15 5.22
CA VAL A 193 -14.28 5.12 5.77
C VAL A 193 -15.58 4.99 4.97
N ALA A 194 -16.58 4.36 5.62
CA ALA A 194 -17.93 4.19 5.09
C ALA A 194 -18.70 5.52 5.28
N PHE A 195 -18.82 6.30 4.21
CA PHE A 195 -19.39 7.63 4.24
C PHE A 195 -20.88 7.57 3.88
N ASP A 196 -21.75 7.96 4.81
CA ASP A 196 -23.21 7.94 4.68
C ASP A 196 -23.78 6.57 4.23
N ILE A 197 -23.17 5.52 4.70
CA ILE A 197 -23.59 4.12 4.56
C ILE A 197 -23.35 3.38 5.88
N ASP A 198 -24.21 2.41 6.22
CA ASP A 198 -23.99 1.59 7.41
C ASP A 198 -22.68 0.80 7.28
N ALA A 199 -21.71 1.12 8.13
CA ALA A 199 -20.41 0.43 8.15
C ALA A 199 -20.51 -1.10 8.36
N LYS A 200 -21.67 -1.61 8.83
CA LYS A 200 -21.93 -3.05 8.97
C LYS A 200 -21.92 -3.78 7.64
N VAL A 201 -22.21 -3.12 6.52
CA VAL A 201 -22.15 -3.75 5.19
C VAL A 201 -20.74 -4.23 4.87
N PHE A 202 -19.70 -3.62 5.48
CA PHE A 202 -18.31 -4.00 5.37
C PHE A 202 -17.81 -4.93 6.49
N ALA A 203 -18.72 -5.48 7.32
CA ALA A 203 -18.34 -6.42 8.39
C ALA A 203 -17.51 -7.63 7.89
N PRO A 204 -17.75 -8.20 6.70
CA PRO A 204 -16.89 -9.25 6.16
C PRO A 204 -15.43 -8.81 5.99
N LEU A 205 -15.18 -7.54 5.60
CA LEU A 205 -13.83 -7.01 5.45
C LEU A 205 -13.10 -6.85 6.80
N LYS A 206 -13.83 -6.49 7.87
CA LYS A 206 -13.24 -6.45 9.22
C LYS A 206 -12.66 -7.81 9.66
N LYS A 207 -13.32 -8.92 9.28
CA LYS A 207 -12.83 -10.28 9.56
C LYS A 207 -11.54 -10.62 8.80
N LEU A 208 -11.22 -9.86 7.77
CA LEU A 208 -10.01 -9.98 6.94
C LEU A 208 -8.90 -9.00 7.38
N GLY A 209 -9.03 -8.36 8.54
CA GLY A 209 -8.04 -7.42 9.07
C GLY A 209 -8.17 -5.98 8.55
N VAL A 210 -9.23 -5.68 7.78
CA VAL A 210 -9.46 -4.31 7.30
C VAL A 210 -10.04 -3.45 8.43
N THR A 211 -9.47 -2.27 8.65
CA THR A 211 -10.07 -1.26 9.52
C THR A 211 -11.30 -0.67 8.83
N VAL A 212 -12.45 -0.69 9.46
CA VAL A 212 -13.68 -0.07 8.91
C VAL A 212 -14.29 0.84 9.96
N VAL A 213 -14.46 2.11 9.61
CA VAL A 213 -15.14 3.13 10.41
C VAL A 213 -16.30 3.74 9.61
N GLY A 214 -17.33 4.20 10.29
CA GLY A 214 -18.49 4.85 9.68
C GLY A 214 -18.47 6.35 9.89
N ALA A 215 -19.02 7.11 8.93
CA ALA A 215 -19.20 8.56 9.00
C ALA A 215 -20.55 8.93 8.36
N ALA A 216 -21.51 9.41 9.16
CA ALA A 216 -22.85 9.72 8.70
C ALA A 216 -22.98 11.14 8.12
N ASP A 217 -21.97 11.99 8.30
CA ASP A 217 -21.96 13.39 7.86
C ASP A 217 -20.52 13.90 7.67
N GLU A 218 -20.38 15.15 7.18
CA GLU A 218 -19.07 15.78 6.95
C GLU A 218 -18.22 15.87 8.23
N LYS A 219 -18.83 16.19 9.38
CA LYS A 219 -18.09 16.30 10.66
C LYS A 219 -17.50 14.97 11.07
N GLN A 220 -18.31 13.91 11.02
CA GLN A 220 -17.85 12.56 11.34
C GLN A 220 -16.80 12.10 10.32
N LEU A 221 -16.99 12.38 9.02
CA LEU A 221 -15.99 12.05 8.00
C LEU A 221 -14.63 12.67 8.34
N GLY A 222 -14.59 13.96 8.67
CA GLY A 222 -13.37 14.65 9.09
C GLY A 222 -12.71 14.01 10.30
N GLN A 223 -13.48 13.64 11.33
CA GLN A 223 -12.97 12.96 12.53
C GLN A 223 -12.41 11.57 12.22
N GLN A 224 -13.10 10.77 11.40
CA GLN A 224 -12.62 9.42 11.04
C GLN A 224 -11.37 9.49 10.18
N LEU A 225 -11.29 10.44 9.26
CA LEU A 225 -10.08 10.66 8.45
C LEU A 225 -8.90 11.10 9.31
N GLU A 226 -9.12 11.99 10.28
CA GLU A 226 -8.09 12.38 11.25
C GLU A 226 -7.55 11.15 11.98
N PHE A 227 -8.44 10.36 12.57
CA PHE A 227 -8.06 9.13 13.27
C PHE A 227 -7.27 8.17 12.37
N ILE A 228 -7.77 7.88 11.17
CA ILE A 228 -7.09 6.91 10.28
C ILE A 228 -5.75 7.46 9.80
N VAL A 229 -5.71 8.71 9.32
CA VAL A 229 -4.49 9.27 8.74
C VAL A 229 -3.42 9.47 9.81
N GLU A 230 -3.76 10.04 10.96
CA GLU A 230 -2.77 10.36 11.99
C GLU A 230 -2.38 9.12 12.80
N GLU A 231 -3.35 8.34 13.31
CA GLU A 231 -3.08 7.24 14.24
C GLU A 231 -2.74 5.91 13.57
N LYS A 232 -3.24 5.67 12.35
CA LYS A 232 -3.07 4.38 11.66
C LYS A 232 -2.07 4.41 10.51
N ILE A 233 -1.85 5.58 9.89
CA ILE A 233 -0.99 5.69 8.71
C ILE A 233 0.31 6.41 9.05
N LEU A 234 0.24 7.59 9.64
CA LEU A 234 1.42 8.44 9.82
C LEU A 234 2.20 8.14 11.12
N LEU A 235 1.50 7.73 12.19
CA LEU A 235 2.10 7.43 13.49
C LEU A 235 2.24 5.94 13.76
N GLU A 236 1.92 5.07 12.78
CA GLU A 236 2.09 3.64 12.96
C GLU A 236 3.54 3.33 13.31
N LYS A 237 3.74 2.74 14.50
CA LYS A 237 5.03 2.20 14.89
C LYS A 237 5.25 0.92 14.09
N GLU A 238 6.41 0.78 13.48
CA GLU A 238 6.79 -0.48 12.84
C GLU A 238 6.49 -1.65 13.78
N PRO A 239 5.89 -2.75 13.27
CA PRO A 239 5.74 -3.94 14.07
C PRO A 239 7.12 -4.36 14.59
N ALA A 240 7.23 -4.55 15.90
CA ALA A 240 8.45 -5.03 16.51
C ALA A 240 8.90 -6.32 15.81
N LYS A 241 10.13 -6.34 15.32
CA LYS A 241 10.75 -7.50 14.68
C LYS A 241 10.94 -8.64 15.67
#